data_ba33913a97d3b8c72eaa7bb3d524c113
#
_entry.id   ba33913a97d3b8c72eaa7bb3d524c113
#
_cell.length_a   1.000
_cell.length_b   1.000
_cell.length_c   1.000
_cell.angle_alpha   90.00
_cell.angle_beta   90.00
_cell.angle_gamma   90.00
#
_symmetry.space_group_name_H-M   'P 1'
#
loop_
_entity.id
_entity.type
_entity.pdbx_description
1 polymer ?
#
loop_
_entity_poly.entity_id
_entity_poly.type
_entity_poly.pdbx_seq_one_letter_code
_entity_poly.pdbx_strand_id
1 'polypeptide(L)'
;MSTSRVARIAYRWLAWLFVACVVVQFFLAGLGVFAGASNFELHRNWGYTFGYLLIALVVAALVGRMPRAAWAAPLGVIVLFALQSVFVAFRTSAPVIAALHPVNAVAIFTAALWIARSSASWQRSSVPETKTPASEPAPSKAA
;
A
#
# COMPACT_ATOMS: atom_id res chain seq x y z
N MET A 1 -17.28 -17.70 -3.62
CA MET A 1 -15.85 -17.29 -3.75
C MET A 1 -15.16 -17.60 -2.43
N SER A 2 -13.91 -18.13 -2.42
CA SER A 2 -13.20 -18.37 -1.16
C SER A 2 -12.82 -17.04 -0.51
N THR A 3 -12.77 -17.00 0.82
CA THR A 3 -12.39 -15.83 1.62
C THR A 3 -11.03 -15.25 1.17
N SER A 4 -10.06 -16.11 0.87
CA SER A 4 -8.74 -15.70 0.39
C SER A 4 -8.79 -15.02 -0.98
N ARG A 5 -9.69 -15.43 -1.88
CA ARG A 5 -9.88 -14.77 -3.18
C ARG A 5 -10.48 -13.38 -3.02
N VAL A 6 -11.48 -13.24 -2.16
CA VAL A 6 -12.07 -11.93 -1.84
C VAL A 6 -11.01 -10.99 -1.25
N ALA A 7 -10.23 -11.47 -0.29
CA ALA A 7 -9.18 -10.69 0.35
C ALA A 7 -8.11 -10.21 -0.64
N ARG A 8 -7.70 -11.03 -1.62
CA ARG A 8 -6.76 -10.63 -2.67
C ARG A 8 -7.33 -9.53 -3.58
N ILE A 9 -8.60 -9.63 -3.94
CA ILE A 9 -9.27 -8.60 -4.75
C ILE A 9 -9.35 -7.30 -3.94
N ALA A 10 -9.77 -7.38 -2.67
CA ALA A 10 -9.83 -6.24 -1.76
C ALA A 10 -8.46 -5.56 -1.60
N TYR A 11 -7.38 -6.34 -1.43
CA TYR A 11 -6.02 -5.81 -1.35
C TYR A 11 -5.68 -4.89 -2.52
N ARG A 12 -5.97 -5.33 -3.75
CA ARG A 12 -5.69 -4.54 -4.96
C ARG A 12 -6.43 -3.20 -4.96
N TRP A 13 -7.71 -3.22 -4.62
CA TRP A 13 -8.51 -2.00 -4.57
C TRP A 13 -8.10 -1.08 -3.43
N LEU A 14 -7.79 -1.63 -2.24
CA LEU A 14 -7.26 -0.87 -1.12
C LEU A 14 -5.91 -0.21 -1.46
N ALA A 15 -5.03 -0.91 -2.18
CA ALA A 15 -3.75 -0.35 -2.60
C ALA A 15 -3.91 0.85 -3.54
N TRP A 16 -4.80 0.77 -4.53
CA TRP A 16 -5.10 1.90 -5.42
C TRP A 16 -5.85 3.02 -4.70
N LEU A 17 -6.76 2.69 -3.78
CA LEU A 17 -7.42 3.68 -2.93
C LEU A 17 -6.40 4.43 -2.08
N PHE A 18 -5.41 3.73 -1.50
CA PHE A 18 -4.34 4.37 -0.73
C PHE A 18 -3.53 5.35 -1.60
N VAL A 19 -3.18 4.98 -2.84
CA VAL A 19 -2.52 5.90 -3.79
C VAL A 19 -3.38 7.14 -4.03
N ALA A 20 -4.67 6.98 -4.29
CA ALA A 20 -5.58 8.10 -4.49
C ALA A 20 -5.65 9.01 -3.24
N CYS A 21 -5.71 8.43 -2.03
CA CYS A 21 -5.68 9.18 -0.78
C CYS A 21 -4.39 9.98 -0.59
N VAL A 22 -3.23 9.44 -1.00
CA VAL A 22 -1.96 10.20 -0.96
C VAL A 22 -1.97 11.36 -1.95
N VAL A 23 -2.58 11.22 -3.14
CA VAL A 23 -2.75 12.33 -4.09
C VAL A 23 -3.63 13.44 -3.48
N VAL A 24 -4.74 13.07 -2.84
CA VAL A 24 -5.59 14.03 -2.10
C VAL A 24 -4.80 14.71 -0.99
N GLN A 25 -3.93 13.96 -0.28
CA GLN A 25 -3.06 14.51 0.76
C GLN A 25 -2.13 15.62 0.25
N PHE A 26 -1.54 15.45 -0.95
CA PHE A 26 -0.74 16.50 -1.59
C PHE A 26 -1.59 17.72 -1.94
N PHE A 27 -2.80 17.52 -2.46
CA PHE A 27 -3.73 18.61 -2.74
C PHE A 27 -4.07 19.40 -1.47
N LEU A 28 -4.38 18.71 -0.37
CA LEU A 28 -4.70 19.35 0.92
C LEU A 28 -3.48 20.08 1.51
N ALA A 29 -2.26 19.59 1.30
CA ALA A 29 -1.04 20.33 1.65
C ALA A 29 -0.93 21.62 0.84
N GLY A 30 -1.20 21.55 -0.46
CA GLY A 30 -1.26 22.74 -1.33
C GLY A 30 -2.29 23.77 -0.88
N LEU A 31 -3.48 23.33 -0.44
CA LEU A 31 -4.47 24.24 0.14
C LEU A 31 -3.94 24.94 1.40
N GLY A 32 -3.21 24.22 2.27
CA GLY A 32 -2.58 24.82 3.44
C GLY A 32 -1.55 25.90 3.09
N VAL A 33 -0.81 25.71 1.99
CA VAL A 33 0.21 26.67 1.52
C VAL A 33 -0.42 27.87 0.81
N PHE A 34 -1.37 27.65 -0.10
CA PHE A 34 -1.85 28.69 -1.02
C PHE A 34 -3.18 29.31 -0.61
N ALA A 35 -4.05 28.61 0.11
CA ALA A 35 -5.37 29.08 0.51
C ALA A 35 -5.49 29.40 2.01
N GLY A 36 -4.41 29.21 2.79
CA GLY A 36 -4.34 29.60 4.19
C GLY A 36 -4.03 28.45 5.13
N ALA A 37 -3.24 28.75 6.16
CA ALA A 37 -2.66 27.76 7.09
C ALA A 37 -3.70 26.94 7.88
N SER A 38 -4.93 27.45 8.08
CA SER A 38 -6.04 26.71 8.70
C SER A 38 -6.38 25.40 7.94
N ASN A 39 -6.13 25.35 6.61
CA ASN A 39 -6.37 24.15 5.81
C ASN A 39 -5.40 23.00 6.13
N PHE A 40 -4.28 23.24 6.83
CA PHE A 40 -3.42 22.16 7.32
C PHE A 40 -4.11 21.25 8.34
N GLU A 41 -5.21 21.69 8.96
CA GLU A 41 -6.02 20.82 9.81
C GLU A 41 -6.69 19.71 8.98
N LEU A 42 -7.24 20.03 7.82
CA LEU A 42 -7.79 19.04 6.88
C LEU A 42 -6.71 18.06 6.42
N HIS A 43 -5.54 18.57 6.03
CA HIS A 43 -4.38 17.76 5.64
C HIS A 43 -4.00 16.76 6.75
N ARG A 44 -3.90 17.22 8.00
CA ARG A 44 -3.56 16.39 9.15
C ARG A 44 -4.62 15.32 9.41
N ASN A 45 -5.89 15.72 9.48
CA ASN A 45 -6.99 14.81 9.82
C ASN A 45 -7.19 13.76 8.71
N TRP A 46 -7.09 14.16 7.46
CA TRP A 46 -7.12 13.24 6.32
C TRP A 46 -5.98 12.22 6.39
N GLY A 47 -4.75 12.67 6.67
CA GLY A 47 -3.58 11.81 6.82
C GLY A 47 -3.80 10.72 7.87
N TYR A 48 -4.23 11.08 9.07
CA TYR A 48 -4.52 10.09 10.12
C TYR A 48 -5.63 9.13 9.72
N THR A 49 -6.67 9.61 9.04
CA THR A 49 -7.82 8.78 8.65
C THR A 49 -7.42 7.73 7.62
N PHE A 50 -6.80 8.11 6.50
CA PHE A 50 -6.49 7.13 5.46
C PHE A 50 -5.27 6.25 5.81
N GLY A 51 -4.46 6.61 6.79
CA GLY A 51 -3.38 5.78 7.31
C GLY A 51 -3.84 4.39 7.76
N TYR A 52 -5.09 4.25 8.23
CA TYR A 52 -5.68 2.96 8.59
C TYR A 52 -5.79 1.98 7.40
N LEU A 53 -5.78 2.47 6.15
CA LEU A 53 -5.77 1.60 4.97
C LEU A 53 -4.52 0.71 4.91
N LEU A 54 -3.40 1.16 5.49
CA LEU A 54 -2.18 0.35 5.56
C LEU A 54 -2.37 -0.89 6.45
N ILE A 55 -3.09 -0.76 7.56
CA ILE A 55 -3.45 -1.89 8.43
C ILE A 55 -4.39 -2.83 7.67
N ALA A 56 -5.39 -2.29 6.98
CA ALA A 56 -6.30 -3.07 6.15
C ALA A 56 -5.57 -3.84 5.04
N LEU A 57 -4.53 -3.25 4.42
CA LEU A 57 -3.67 -3.91 3.44
C LEU A 57 -2.92 -5.09 4.06
N VAL A 58 -2.31 -4.92 5.24
CA VAL A 58 -1.61 -6.01 5.94
C VAL A 58 -2.59 -7.15 6.22
N VAL A 59 -3.76 -6.86 6.79
CA VAL A 59 -4.79 -7.87 7.09
C VAL A 59 -5.25 -8.58 5.83
N ALA A 60 -5.55 -7.83 4.76
CA ALA A 60 -6.00 -8.42 3.49
C ALA A 60 -4.91 -9.32 2.86
N ALA A 61 -3.62 -8.95 2.97
CA ALA A 61 -2.52 -9.76 2.49
C ALA A 61 -2.40 -11.09 3.26
N LEU A 62 -2.52 -11.05 4.59
CA LEU A 62 -2.46 -12.24 5.45
C LEU A 62 -3.64 -13.17 5.21
N VAL A 63 -4.88 -12.65 5.20
CA VAL A 63 -6.10 -13.43 4.91
C VAL A 63 -6.08 -13.97 3.48
N GLY A 64 -5.55 -13.19 2.53
CA GLY A 64 -5.36 -13.57 1.14
C GLY A 64 -4.26 -14.62 0.93
N ARG A 65 -3.46 -14.95 1.97
CA ARG A 65 -2.29 -15.82 1.89
C ARG A 65 -1.33 -15.36 0.78
N MET A 66 -1.11 -14.05 0.72
CA MET A 66 -0.26 -13.42 -0.29
C MET A 66 1.23 -13.56 0.08
N PRO A 67 2.16 -13.39 -0.89
CA PRO A 67 3.60 -13.51 -0.61
C PRO A 67 4.06 -12.47 0.42
N ARG A 68 5.21 -12.74 1.06
CA ARG A 68 5.76 -11.91 2.14
C ARG A 68 5.83 -10.42 1.77
N ALA A 69 6.21 -10.09 0.53
CA ALA A 69 6.29 -8.71 0.07
C ALA A 69 4.96 -7.95 0.19
N ALA A 70 3.82 -8.64 0.01
CA ALA A 70 2.50 -8.00 0.05
C ALA A 70 2.08 -7.50 1.44
N TRP A 71 2.56 -8.09 2.54
CA TRP A 71 2.29 -7.58 3.88
C TRP A 71 3.46 -6.81 4.48
N ALA A 72 4.71 -7.14 4.11
CA ALA A 72 5.89 -6.44 4.62
C ALA A 72 6.03 -5.02 4.03
N ALA A 73 5.67 -4.82 2.76
CA ALA A 73 5.74 -3.49 2.15
C ALA A 73 4.80 -2.46 2.82
N PRO A 74 3.50 -2.73 3.06
CA PRO A 74 2.66 -1.81 3.83
C PRO A 74 3.18 -1.54 5.25
N LEU A 75 3.81 -2.53 5.93
CA LEU A 75 4.46 -2.29 7.22
C LEU A 75 5.62 -1.28 7.10
N GLY A 76 6.42 -1.36 6.05
CA GLY A 76 7.45 -0.36 5.76
C GLY A 76 6.86 1.03 5.55
N VAL A 77 5.72 1.12 4.85
CA VAL A 77 5.01 2.40 4.67
C VAL A 77 4.45 2.93 5.99
N ILE A 78 4.00 2.06 6.91
CA ILE A 78 3.57 2.49 8.26
C ILE A 78 4.72 3.19 9.00
N VAL A 79 5.95 2.67 8.89
CA VAL A 79 7.12 3.33 9.49
C VAL A 79 7.36 4.71 8.87
N LEU A 80 7.31 4.83 7.54
CA LEU A 80 7.41 6.13 6.86
C LEU A 80 6.28 7.08 7.29
N PHE A 81 5.07 6.56 7.50
CA PHE A 81 3.93 7.34 7.98
C PHE A 81 4.13 7.86 9.41
N ALA A 82 4.71 7.06 10.31
CA ALA A 82 5.07 7.50 11.64
C ALA A 82 6.13 8.62 11.61
N LEU A 83 7.13 8.50 10.71
CA LEU A 83 8.17 9.52 10.51
C LEU A 83 7.58 10.86 10.03
N GLN A 84 6.46 10.88 9.31
CA GLN A 84 5.79 12.12 8.91
C GLN A 84 5.44 12.99 10.12
N SER A 85 4.87 12.40 11.17
CA SER A 85 4.52 13.10 12.41
C SER A 85 5.77 13.55 13.18
N VAL A 86 6.82 12.72 13.20
CA VAL A 86 8.10 13.03 13.83
C VAL A 86 8.74 14.26 13.18
N PHE A 87 8.81 14.32 11.84
CA PHE A 87 9.41 15.45 11.13
C PHE A 87 8.66 16.76 11.43
N VAL A 88 7.32 16.74 11.41
CA VAL A 88 6.51 17.94 11.71
C VAL A 88 6.69 18.39 13.17
N ALA A 89 6.95 17.49 14.10
CA ALA A 89 7.20 17.87 15.50
C ALA A 89 8.42 18.79 15.65
N PHE A 90 9.40 18.71 14.75
CA PHE A 90 10.59 19.56 14.74
C PHE A 90 10.42 20.91 14.03
N ARG A 91 9.20 21.28 13.58
CA ARG A 91 8.99 22.47 12.75
C ARG A 91 9.49 23.80 13.36
N THR A 92 9.51 23.91 14.69
CA THR A 92 9.96 25.10 15.42
C THR A 92 11.38 24.99 15.95
N SER A 93 11.81 23.80 16.38
CA SER A 93 13.13 23.58 17.03
C SER A 93 14.24 23.23 16.03
N ALA A 94 13.91 22.54 14.93
CA ALA A 94 14.86 22.13 13.89
C ALA A 94 14.20 22.11 12.50
N PRO A 95 13.95 23.28 11.88
CA PRO A 95 13.19 23.38 10.61
C PRO A 95 13.80 22.56 9.45
N VAL A 96 15.12 22.35 9.46
CA VAL A 96 15.82 21.51 8.45
C VAL A 96 15.36 20.07 8.56
N ILE A 97 15.16 19.54 9.77
CA ILE A 97 14.61 18.18 9.97
C ILE A 97 13.15 18.14 9.52
N ALA A 98 12.36 19.16 9.84
CA ALA A 98 10.97 19.27 9.39
C ALA A 98 10.86 19.31 7.85
N ALA A 99 11.84 19.86 7.15
CA ALA A 99 11.89 19.88 5.68
C ALA A 99 12.01 18.48 5.05
N LEU A 100 12.33 17.45 5.82
CA LEU A 100 12.28 16.05 5.36
C LEU A 100 10.84 15.53 5.23
N HIS A 101 9.84 16.20 5.83
CA HIS A 101 8.45 15.78 5.72
C HIS A 101 7.95 15.66 4.26
N PRO A 102 8.09 16.67 3.38
CA PRO A 102 7.70 16.52 1.98
C PRO A 102 8.56 15.50 1.22
N VAL A 103 9.84 15.35 1.54
CA VAL A 103 10.72 14.32 0.93
C VAL A 103 10.23 12.92 1.28
N ASN A 104 9.92 12.68 2.55
CA ASN A 104 9.36 11.40 3.00
C ASN A 104 7.96 11.16 2.40
N ALA A 105 7.16 12.20 2.15
CA ALA A 105 5.88 12.07 1.46
C ALA A 105 6.03 11.53 0.02
N VAL A 106 7.09 11.94 -0.69
CA VAL A 106 7.44 11.37 -2.02
C VAL A 106 7.82 9.89 -1.88
N ALA A 107 8.58 9.51 -0.87
CA ALA A 107 8.92 8.12 -0.60
C ALA A 107 7.67 7.26 -0.33
N ILE A 108 6.72 7.77 0.49
CA ILE A 108 5.43 7.12 0.75
C ILE A 108 4.65 6.94 -0.56
N PHE A 109 4.54 7.98 -1.39
CA PHE A 109 3.84 7.91 -2.67
C PHE A 109 4.44 6.86 -3.60
N THR A 110 5.78 6.86 -3.73
CA THR A 110 6.50 5.92 -4.58
C THR A 110 6.30 4.47 -4.11
N ALA A 111 6.38 4.24 -2.78
CA ALA A 111 6.13 2.93 -2.19
C ALA A 111 4.68 2.49 -2.39
N ALA A 112 3.70 3.39 -2.19
CA ALA A 112 2.28 3.12 -2.42
C ALA A 112 2.01 2.71 -3.88
N LEU A 113 2.57 3.45 -4.83
CA LEU A 113 2.43 3.17 -6.26
C LEU A 113 3.07 1.82 -6.63
N TRP A 114 4.23 1.52 -6.07
CA TRP A 114 4.88 0.22 -6.26
C TRP A 114 4.03 -0.92 -5.70
N ILE A 115 3.47 -0.80 -4.49
CA ILE A 115 2.55 -1.78 -3.88
C ILE A 115 1.33 -2.01 -4.79
N ALA A 116 0.69 -0.92 -5.24
CA ALA A 116 -0.50 -1.01 -6.08
C ALA A 116 -0.22 -1.71 -7.41
N ARG A 117 0.89 -1.40 -8.08
CA ARG A 117 1.32 -2.05 -9.32
C ARG A 117 1.68 -3.52 -9.13
N SER A 118 2.39 -3.84 -8.06
CA SER A 118 2.81 -5.21 -7.74
C SER A 118 1.66 -6.10 -7.28
N SER A 119 0.54 -5.53 -6.84
CA SER A 119 -0.60 -6.29 -6.30
C SER A 119 -1.14 -7.35 -7.27
N ALA A 120 -1.13 -7.09 -8.58
CA ALA A 120 -1.60 -8.02 -9.59
C ALA A 120 -0.68 -9.26 -9.75
N SER A 121 0.65 -9.08 -9.68
CA SER A 121 1.61 -10.19 -9.72
C SER A 121 1.55 -11.03 -8.46
N TRP A 122 1.45 -10.38 -7.28
CA TRP A 122 1.32 -11.08 -6.00
C TRP A 122 0.05 -11.91 -5.90
N GLN A 123 -1.05 -11.49 -6.52
CA GLN A 123 -2.28 -12.27 -6.59
C GLN A 123 -2.09 -13.55 -7.39
N ARG A 124 -1.37 -13.50 -8.50
CA ARG A 124 -1.08 -14.68 -9.36
C ARG A 124 -0.22 -15.71 -8.62
N SER A 125 0.84 -15.25 -7.95
CA SER A 125 1.75 -16.12 -7.20
C SER A 125 1.08 -16.84 -6.01
N SER A 126 -0.10 -16.38 -5.61
CA SER A 126 -0.85 -16.96 -4.47
C SER A 126 -1.83 -18.05 -4.88
N VAL A 127 -1.95 -18.35 -6.18
CA VAL A 127 -2.80 -19.44 -6.68
C VAL A 127 -1.93 -20.67 -6.86
N PRO A 128 -2.25 -21.82 -6.21
CA PRO A 128 -1.53 -23.06 -6.44
C PRO A 128 -1.61 -23.45 -7.91
N GLU A 129 -0.47 -23.77 -8.50
CA GLU A 129 -0.41 -24.31 -9.84
C GLU A 129 -1.14 -25.66 -9.84
N THR A 130 -2.25 -25.77 -10.58
CA THR A 130 -2.93 -27.04 -10.78
C THR A 130 -1.99 -27.90 -11.60
N LYS A 131 -1.30 -28.86 -10.95
CA LYS A 131 -0.52 -29.87 -11.68
C LYS A 131 -1.47 -30.52 -12.69
N THR A 132 -1.27 -30.23 -13.97
CA THR A 132 -1.90 -31.03 -15.03
C THR A 132 -1.49 -32.47 -14.82
N PRO A 133 -2.44 -33.43 -14.69
CA PRO A 133 -2.07 -34.84 -14.61
C PRO A 133 -1.15 -35.17 -15.80
N ALA A 134 -0.01 -35.80 -15.48
CA ALA A 134 0.87 -36.29 -16.52
C ALA A 134 0.01 -37.12 -17.49
N SER A 135 0.05 -36.77 -18.77
CA SER A 135 -0.66 -37.53 -19.80
C SER A 135 -0.24 -39.00 -19.68
N GLU A 136 -1.19 -39.85 -19.36
CA GLU A 136 -0.98 -41.30 -19.28
C GLU A 136 -0.35 -41.76 -20.62
N PRO A 137 0.77 -42.51 -20.59
CA PRO A 137 1.39 -42.95 -21.81
C PRO A 137 0.41 -43.82 -22.60
N ALA A 138 0.23 -43.50 -23.87
CA ALA A 138 -0.65 -44.24 -24.76
C ALA A 138 -0.33 -45.77 -24.70
N PRO A 139 -1.35 -46.64 -24.65
CA PRO A 139 -1.12 -48.07 -24.60
C PRO A 139 -0.30 -48.49 -25.82
N SER A 140 0.84 -49.16 -25.55
CA SER A 140 1.68 -49.77 -26.56
C SER A 140 0.84 -50.73 -27.37
N LYS A 141 0.64 -50.49 -28.66
CA LYS A 141 0.09 -51.47 -29.59
C LYS A 141 1.13 -52.61 -29.75
N ALA A 142 0.98 -53.66 -28.95
CA ALA A 142 1.67 -54.93 -29.22
C ALA A 142 1.05 -55.56 -30.47
N ALA A 143 1.89 -55.76 -31.48
CA ALA A 143 1.58 -56.54 -32.66
C ALA A 143 1.74 -58.03 -32.39
#